data_04a6302b1105b745a9f1cdf09c1bc9ce
#
_entry.id   04a6302b1105b745a9f1cdf09c1bc9ce
#
_cell.length_a   1.000
_cell.length_b   1.000
_cell.length_c   1.000
_cell.angle_alpha   90.00
_cell.angle_beta   90.00
_cell.angle_gamma   90.00
#
_symmetry.space_group_name_H-M   'P 1'
#
loop_
_entity.id
_entity.type
_entity.pdbx_description
1 polymer ?
#
loop_
_entity_poly.entity_id
_entity_poly.type
_entity_poly.pdbx_seq_one_letter_code
_entity_poly.pdbx_strand_id
1 'polypeptide(L)'
;CATFAGSCTAVSMVMDDSFGDGWNGATYSIVDADGNEVATGGLTGGSTATDDLCLDDGCYTITVGGGTWDSEISWTLGDLASGVAESVNFSLNGDCEFAVLGCTDPGADNYNPDANVDDSSCVYCVYGCKLVCTAVY
;
A
#
# COMPACT_ATOMS: atom_id res chain seq x y z
N CYS A 1 9.74 -16.92 13.32
CA CYS A 1 8.61 -16.75 14.04
C CYS A 1 8.57 -17.66 15.18
N ALA A 2 8.87 -17.21 16.12
CA ALA A 2 9.13 -18.01 16.92
C ALA A 2 8.34 -18.30 17.74
N THR A 3 8.13 -18.44 18.09
CA THR A 3 7.85 -18.90 19.07
C THR A 3 6.75 -18.55 19.58
N PHE A 4 5.96 -17.92 19.28
CA PHE A 4 4.96 -17.81 19.84
C PHE A 4 4.10 -17.92 19.33
N ALA A 5 3.73 -18.28 19.65
CA ALA A 5 2.53 -18.47 19.90
C ALA A 5 1.72 -18.46 18.71
N GLY A 6 2.12 -18.82 17.70
CA GLY A 6 1.28 -19.01 16.58
C GLY A 6 0.48 -17.81 16.20
N SER A 7 0.88 -16.67 16.64
CA SER A 7 0.09 -15.51 16.31
C SER A 7 0.39 -15.00 14.92
N CYS A 8 1.49 -15.34 14.31
CA CYS A 8 1.78 -14.83 12.97
C CYS A 8 1.35 -15.81 11.89
N THR A 9 1.04 -15.28 10.74
CA THR A 9 0.62 -16.04 9.57
C THR A 9 1.75 -16.11 8.57
N ALA A 10 2.03 -17.31 8.06
CA ALA A 10 3.06 -17.49 7.04
C ALA A 10 2.58 -16.89 5.73
N VAL A 11 3.38 -16.01 5.14
CA VAL A 11 3.07 -15.34 3.88
C VAL A 11 4.32 -15.40 3.00
N SER A 12 4.14 -15.74 1.73
CA SER A 12 5.25 -15.80 0.81
C SER A 12 5.33 -14.53 -0.02
N MET A 13 6.49 -13.90 -0.02
CA MET A 13 6.77 -12.74 -0.88
C MET A 13 7.52 -13.24 -2.11
N VAL A 14 6.84 -13.30 -3.24
CA VAL A 14 7.42 -13.72 -4.50
C VAL A 14 7.88 -12.48 -5.26
N MET A 15 9.15 -12.44 -5.59
CA MET A 15 9.78 -11.33 -6.28
C MET A 15 10.14 -11.75 -7.68
N ASP A 16 9.79 -10.95 -8.67
CA ASP A 16 10.05 -11.24 -10.07
C ASP A 16 10.76 -10.08 -10.76
N ASP A 17 11.64 -10.41 -11.69
CA ASP A 17 12.35 -9.44 -12.49
C ASP A 17 12.26 -9.86 -13.96
N SER A 18 11.73 -8.98 -14.79
CA SER A 18 11.49 -9.30 -16.20
C SER A 18 12.78 -9.43 -17.01
N PHE A 19 13.88 -8.84 -16.58
CA PHE A 19 15.14 -8.94 -17.29
C PHE A 19 15.97 -10.12 -16.83
N GLY A 20 15.79 -10.59 -15.62
CA GLY A 20 16.48 -11.76 -15.11
C GLY A 20 17.78 -11.49 -14.38
N ASP A 21 18.06 -10.25 -14.00
CA ASP A 21 19.30 -9.89 -13.29
C ASP A 21 19.03 -9.38 -11.88
N GLY A 22 17.87 -9.62 -11.34
CA GLY A 22 17.49 -9.18 -10.02
C GLY A 22 16.92 -7.78 -10.02
N TRP A 23 16.72 -7.23 -8.84
CA TRP A 23 16.08 -5.92 -8.68
C TRP A 23 17.06 -4.75 -8.71
N ASN A 24 18.34 -5.01 -8.96
CA ASN A 24 19.34 -3.96 -9.18
C ASN A 24 19.38 -2.90 -8.08
N GLY A 25 19.31 -3.37 -6.85
CA GLY A 25 19.36 -2.48 -5.68
C GLY A 25 18.01 -2.12 -5.10
N ALA A 26 16.91 -2.40 -5.79
CA ALA A 26 15.60 -2.15 -5.23
C ALA A 26 15.28 -3.15 -4.13
N THR A 27 14.44 -2.71 -3.19
CA THR A 27 14.04 -3.54 -2.07
C THR A 27 12.54 -3.39 -1.81
N TYR A 28 11.99 -4.29 -1.02
CA TYR A 28 10.67 -4.09 -0.45
C TYR A 28 10.82 -3.81 1.04
N SER A 29 9.89 -3.06 1.58
CA SER A 29 9.80 -2.80 3.01
C SER A 29 8.34 -2.88 3.40
N ILE A 30 8.03 -3.67 4.42
CA ILE A 30 6.67 -3.79 4.94
C ILE A 30 6.65 -3.16 6.32
N VAL A 31 5.78 -2.16 6.49
CA VAL A 31 5.62 -1.48 7.78
C VAL A 31 4.22 -1.72 8.31
N ASP A 32 4.09 -1.77 9.63
CA ASP A 32 2.81 -1.94 10.27
C ASP A 32 2.09 -0.59 10.47
N ALA A 33 0.94 -0.62 11.12
CA ALA A 33 0.15 0.59 11.33
C ALA A 33 0.86 1.64 12.19
N ASP A 34 1.82 1.22 12.99
CA ASP A 34 2.59 2.13 13.83
C ASP A 34 3.84 2.66 13.14
N GLY A 35 4.08 2.25 11.89
CA GLY A 35 5.23 2.68 11.13
C GLY A 35 6.49 1.86 11.37
N ASN A 36 6.38 0.73 12.05
CA ASN A 36 7.53 -0.12 12.31
C ASN A 36 7.76 -1.07 11.14
N GLU A 37 9.00 -1.17 10.69
CA GLU A 37 9.33 -2.11 9.62
C GLU A 37 9.32 -3.53 10.18
N VAL A 38 8.49 -4.39 9.61
CA VAL A 38 8.35 -5.77 10.06
C VAL A 38 9.00 -6.76 9.11
N ALA A 39 9.28 -6.35 7.87
CA ALA A 39 9.96 -7.20 6.91
C ALA A 39 10.61 -6.34 5.84
N THR A 40 11.73 -6.82 5.30
CA THR A 40 12.41 -6.15 4.19
C THR A 40 13.24 -7.18 3.44
N GLY A 41 13.52 -6.89 2.19
CA GLY A 41 14.35 -7.75 1.35
C GLY A 41 14.38 -7.25 -0.07
N GLY A 42 14.82 -8.08 -0.98
CA GLY A 42 14.90 -7.75 -2.40
C GLY A 42 15.40 -8.93 -3.19
N LEU A 43 15.34 -8.81 -4.51
CA LEU A 43 15.83 -9.85 -5.42
C LEU A 43 17.26 -9.50 -5.82
N THR A 44 18.22 -10.24 -5.29
CA THR A 44 19.63 -9.93 -5.51
C THR A 44 20.15 -10.42 -6.85
N GLY A 45 19.46 -11.33 -7.48
CA GLY A 45 19.84 -11.85 -8.81
C GLY A 45 18.81 -12.81 -9.33
N GLY A 46 18.82 -13.04 -10.64
CA GLY A 46 17.91 -13.96 -11.28
C GLY A 46 16.55 -13.37 -11.58
N SER A 47 15.65 -14.21 -12.04
CA SER A 47 14.32 -13.78 -12.48
C SER A 47 13.27 -13.86 -11.40
N THR A 48 13.47 -14.66 -10.37
CA THR A 48 12.46 -14.84 -9.32
C THR A 48 13.11 -15.38 -8.05
N ALA A 49 12.53 -15.03 -6.94
CA ALA A 49 12.86 -15.61 -5.64
C ALA A 49 11.67 -15.45 -4.70
N THR A 50 11.66 -16.19 -3.62
CA THR A 50 10.58 -16.14 -2.65
C THR A 50 11.16 -15.99 -1.25
N ASP A 51 10.65 -15.02 -0.51
CA ASP A 51 10.96 -14.86 0.91
C ASP A 51 9.78 -15.35 1.73
N ASP A 52 10.05 -16.14 2.73
CA ASP A 52 9.00 -16.62 3.64
C ASP A 52 8.91 -15.68 4.82
N LEU A 53 7.76 -15.08 5.00
CA LEU A 53 7.51 -14.10 6.04
C LEU A 53 6.51 -14.63 7.05
N CYS A 54 6.49 -14.04 8.23
CA CYS A 54 5.50 -14.35 9.23
C CYS A 54 4.97 -13.03 9.78
N LEU A 55 3.71 -12.74 9.50
CA LEU A 55 3.10 -11.47 9.85
C LEU A 55 1.95 -11.67 10.82
N ASP A 56 1.87 -10.79 11.80
CA ASP A 56 0.76 -10.78 12.74
C ASP A 56 -0.47 -10.16 12.07
N ASP A 57 -1.64 -10.41 12.64
CA ASP A 57 -2.85 -9.77 12.15
C ASP A 57 -2.73 -8.26 12.30
N GLY A 58 -3.11 -7.52 11.27
CA GLY A 58 -3.03 -6.08 11.31
C GLY A 58 -3.04 -5.43 9.96
N CYS A 59 -2.70 -4.16 9.95
CA CYS A 59 -2.70 -3.31 8.77
C CYS A 59 -1.27 -2.95 8.40
N TYR A 60 -0.96 -3.04 7.12
CA TYR A 60 0.41 -2.89 6.63
C TYR A 60 0.47 -2.05 5.36
N THR A 61 1.65 -1.53 5.10
CA THR A 61 1.99 -0.91 3.82
C THR A 61 3.28 -1.53 3.33
N ILE A 62 3.28 -2.03 2.10
CA ILE A 62 4.50 -2.50 1.45
C ILE A 62 4.93 -1.45 0.43
N THR A 63 6.20 -1.09 0.45
CA THR A 63 6.80 -0.16 -0.51
C THR A 63 7.92 -0.89 -1.23
N VAL A 64 7.89 -0.85 -2.54
CA VAL A 64 8.87 -1.55 -3.38
C VAL A 64 9.51 -0.55 -4.33
N GLY A 65 10.82 -0.62 -4.46
CA GLY A 65 11.55 0.24 -5.38
C GLY A 65 12.90 0.68 -4.83
N GLY A 66 13.42 1.76 -5.39
CA GLY A 66 14.70 2.33 -4.97
C GLY A 66 15.91 1.81 -5.72
N GLY A 67 15.71 1.08 -6.78
CA GLY A 67 16.81 0.55 -7.59
C GLY A 67 16.95 1.27 -8.91
N THR A 68 17.82 0.72 -9.75
CA THR A 68 18.14 1.31 -11.06
C THR A 68 17.09 0.97 -12.12
N TRP A 69 16.52 -0.23 -12.03
CA TRP A 69 15.59 -0.72 -13.04
C TRP A 69 14.24 -1.08 -12.45
N ASP A 70 13.63 -0.16 -11.74
CA ASP A 70 12.36 -0.40 -11.07
C ASP A 70 11.24 -0.82 -12.02
N SER A 71 11.34 -0.44 -13.30
CA SER A 71 10.32 -0.81 -14.29
C SER A 71 10.25 -2.30 -14.58
N GLU A 72 11.25 -3.05 -14.17
CA GLU A 72 11.30 -4.50 -14.40
C GLU A 72 10.75 -5.30 -13.23
N ILE A 73 10.34 -4.64 -12.16
CA ILE A 73 9.95 -5.27 -10.91
C ILE A 73 8.47 -5.64 -10.92
N SER A 74 8.18 -6.86 -10.47
CA SER A 74 6.84 -7.24 -10.07
C SER A 74 6.93 -8.16 -8.86
N TRP A 75 5.86 -8.22 -8.09
CA TRP A 75 5.85 -9.02 -6.87
C TRP A 75 4.45 -9.45 -6.50
N THR A 76 4.38 -10.50 -5.71
CA THR A 76 3.12 -11.01 -5.16
C THR A 76 3.36 -11.39 -3.70
N LEU A 77 2.51 -10.90 -2.82
CA LEU A 77 2.61 -11.19 -1.39
C LEU A 77 1.41 -12.06 -1.02
N GLY A 78 1.58 -13.37 -1.12
CA GLY A 78 0.52 -14.34 -0.87
C GLY A 78 -0.76 -13.96 -1.59
N ASP A 79 -1.87 -14.02 -0.89
CA ASP A 79 -3.17 -13.58 -1.42
C ASP A 79 -3.50 -12.16 -0.97
N LEU A 80 -2.56 -11.46 -0.35
CA LEU A 80 -2.82 -10.18 0.28
C LEU A 80 -2.62 -8.98 -0.63
N ALA A 81 -1.60 -9.01 -1.47
CA ALA A 81 -1.26 -7.87 -2.32
C ALA A 81 -0.35 -8.31 -3.46
N SER A 82 -0.28 -7.50 -4.49
CA SER A 82 0.66 -7.68 -5.58
C SER A 82 0.85 -6.32 -6.25
N GLY A 83 1.90 -6.18 -7.03
CA GLY A 83 2.14 -4.92 -7.70
C GLY A 83 3.49 -4.85 -8.39
N VAL A 84 3.92 -3.62 -8.61
CA VAL A 84 5.17 -3.28 -9.26
C VAL A 84 5.98 -2.43 -8.28
N ALA A 85 6.89 -1.57 -8.75
CA ALA A 85 7.62 -0.67 -7.87
C ALA A 85 6.69 0.45 -7.41
N GLU A 86 6.04 0.26 -6.29
CA GLU A 86 5.02 1.17 -5.77
C GLU A 86 4.75 0.86 -4.30
N SER A 87 3.91 1.64 -3.68
CA SER A 87 3.43 1.40 -2.33
C SER A 87 2.00 0.87 -2.38
N VAL A 88 1.74 -0.19 -1.65
CA VAL A 88 0.41 -0.82 -1.60
C VAL A 88 0.04 -1.07 -0.15
N ASN A 89 -1.18 -0.72 0.21
CA ASN A 89 -1.73 -1.00 1.53
C ASN A 89 -2.44 -2.34 1.52
N PHE A 90 -2.26 -3.12 2.56
CA PHE A 90 -2.97 -4.38 2.70
C PHE A 90 -3.29 -4.68 4.16
N SER A 91 -4.18 -5.62 4.37
CA SER A 91 -4.53 -6.06 5.72
C SER A 91 -4.44 -7.57 5.82
N LEU A 92 -4.16 -8.05 7.02
CA LEU A 92 -4.11 -9.47 7.32
C LEU A 92 -5.07 -9.72 8.47
N ASN A 93 -6.18 -10.38 8.18
CA ASN A 93 -7.20 -10.74 9.16
C ASN A 93 -7.70 -9.56 10.00
N GLY A 94 -7.80 -8.37 9.42
CA GLY A 94 -8.21 -7.19 10.17
C GLY A 94 -8.97 -6.21 9.32
N ASP A 95 -9.67 -5.32 10.00
CA ASP A 95 -10.36 -4.23 9.35
C ASP A 95 -9.45 -3.02 9.39
N CYS A 96 -9.00 -2.59 8.24
CA CYS A 96 -8.05 -1.49 8.15
C CYS A 96 -8.68 -0.29 7.46
N GLU A 97 -8.57 0.86 8.12
CA GLU A 97 -8.96 2.08 7.50
C GLU A 97 -7.70 2.83 7.12
N PHE A 98 -7.32 2.74 5.87
CA PHE A 98 -6.20 3.51 5.37
C PHE A 98 -6.67 4.92 5.05
N ALA A 99 -5.81 5.90 5.25
CA ALA A 99 -6.17 7.29 4.98
C ALA A 99 -6.48 7.47 3.49
N VAL A 100 -7.71 7.85 3.20
CA VAL A 100 -8.14 8.22 1.85
C VAL A 100 -8.55 9.68 1.94
N LEU A 101 -7.75 10.54 1.34
CA LEU A 101 -7.99 11.97 1.40
C LEU A 101 -9.08 12.39 0.43
N GLY A 102 -9.89 13.33 0.83
CA GLY A 102 -10.96 13.86 0.02
C GLY A 102 -11.97 14.57 0.85
N CYS A 103 -13.04 15.03 0.22
CA CYS A 103 -14.10 15.71 0.93
C CYS A 103 -15.02 14.68 1.60
N THR A 104 -15.13 14.75 2.92
CA THR A 104 -15.94 13.81 3.70
C THR A 104 -17.32 14.34 4.02
N ASP A 105 -17.69 15.53 3.55
CA ASP A 105 -19.00 16.14 3.84
C ASP A 105 -20.02 15.73 2.75
N PRO A 106 -21.03 14.94 3.10
CA PRO A 106 -22.04 14.55 2.14
C PRO A 106 -22.81 15.72 1.51
N GLY A 107 -22.78 16.88 2.14
CA GLY A 107 -23.43 18.06 1.60
C GLY A 107 -22.61 18.82 0.59
N ALA A 108 -21.36 18.45 0.39
CA ALA A 108 -20.50 19.11 -0.58
C ALA A 108 -20.73 18.56 -1.97
N ASP A 109 -20.47 19.41 -3.00
CA ASP A 109 -20.63 18.97 -4.37
C ASP A 109 -19.57 17.98 -4.82
N ASN A 110 -18.41 18.04 -4.23
CA ASN A 110 -17.32 17.10 -4.54
C ASN A 110 -17.11 16.07 -3.43
N TYR A 111 -18.18 15.73 -2.72
CA TYR A 111 -18.11 14.69 -1.70
C TYR A 111 -17.53 13.40 -2.26
N ASN A 112 -16.56 12.83 -1.56
CA ASN A 112 -15.98 11.55 -1.90
C ASN A 112 -16.39 10.52 -0.86
N PRO A 113 -17.32 9.62 -1.18
CA PRO A 113 -17.79 8.63 -0.19
C PRO A 113 -16.71 7.66 0.24
N ASP A 114 -15.62 7.54 -0.51
CA ASP A 114 -14.51 6.68 -0.13
C ASP A 114 -13.51 7.36 0.78
N ALA A 115 -13.61 8.69 0.94
CA ALA A 115 -12.67 9.41 1.78
C ALA A 115 -12.97 9.17 3.25
N ASN A 116 -11.92 9.02 4.05
CA ASN A 116 -12.04 8.90 5.49
C ASN A 116 -11.25 9.97 6.23
N VAL A 117 -10.53 10.82 5.51
CA VAL A 117 -9.82 11.95 6.07
C VAL A 117 -10.15 13.18 5.24
N ASP A 118 -10.74 14.19 5.87
CA ASP A 118 -11.08 15.42 5.18
C ASP A 118 -9.81 16.20 4.87
N ASP A 119 -9.59 16.49 3.59
CA ASP A 119 -8.41 17.23 3.14
C ASP A 119 -8.70 18.70 2.88
N SER A 120 -9.83 19.19 3.38
CA SER A 120 -10.26 20.59 3.21
C SER A 120 -10.56 20.97 1.77
N SER A 121 -10.87 19.98 0.94
CA SER A 121 -11.17 20.22 -0.48
C SER A 121 -12.65 20.38 -0.75
N CYS A 122 -13.51 20.32 0.26
CA CYS A 122 -14.96 20.40 0.07
C CYS A 122 -15.36 21.70 -0.62
N VAL A 123 -16.19 21.57 -1.64
CA VAL A 123 -16.71 22.72 -2.40
C VAL A 123 -18.21 22.70 -2.31
N TYR A 124 -18.79 23.85 -2.01
CA TYR A 124 -20.22 23.97 -1.87
C TYR A 124 -20.75 24.92 -2.92
N CYS A 125 -21.74 24.46 -3.69
CA CYS A 125 -22.41 25.28 -4.68
C CYS A 125 -23.77 25.70 -4.15
N VAL A 126 -24.07 26.97 -4.27
CA VAL A 126 -25.31 27.55 -3.80
C VAL A 126 -26.10 28.03 -4.99
N TYR A 127 -27.41 27.89 -4.92
CA TYR A 127 -28.34 28.36 -5.98
C TYR A 127 -28.07 27.67 -7.32
N GLY A 128 -27.77 26.40 -7.28
CA GLY A 128 -27.55 25.67 -8.52
C GLY A 128 -26.28 26.09 -9.25
N CYS A 129 -25.32 26.54 -8.54
CA CYS A 129 -24.01 26.91 -9.09
C CYS A 129 -23.47 25.79 -9.93
N LYS A 130 -23.42 25.99 -11.22
CA LYS A 130 -22.95 24.96 -12.12
C LYS A 130 -21.62 25.28 -12.74
N LEU A 131 -21.32 26.54 -12.81
CA LEU A 131 -20.13 26.99 -13.49
C LEU A 131 -19.06 27.43 -12.52
N VAL A 132 -19.44 27.88 -11.37
CA VAL A 132 -18.50 28.39 -10.40
C VAL A 132 -18.86 27.87 -9.03
N CYS A 133 -18.15 26.89 -8.57
CA CYS A 133 -18.26 26.37 -7.21
C CYS A 133 -16.96 26.69 -6.50
N THR A 134 -16.87 27.90 -5.99
CA THR A 134 -15.60 28.38 -5.50
C THR A 134 -15.49 28.48 -4.01
N ALA A 135 -16.56 28.33 -3.30
CA ALA A 135 -16.50 28.39 -1.83
C ALA A 135 -15.87 27.11 -1.32
N VAL A 136 -14.82 27.22 -0.56
CA VAL A 136 -14.12 26.08 0.00
C VAL A 136 -14.01 26.30 1.49
N TYR A 137 -14.45 25.32 2.25
CA TYR A 137 -14.45 25.41 3.68
C TYR A 137 -13.88 24.18 4.34
#